data_afad073da224af2289500c066b17fcb0
#
_entry.id   afad073da224af2289500c066b17fcb0
#
_cell.length_a   1.000
_cell.length_b   1.000
_cell.length_c   1.000
_cell.angle_alpha   90.00
_cell.angle_beta   90.00
_cell.angle_gamma   90.00
#
_symmetry.space_group_name_H-M   'P 1'
#
loop_
_entity.id
_entity.type
_entity.pdbx_description
1 polymer ?
#
loop_
_entity_poly.entity_id
_entity_poly.type
_entity_poly.pdbx_seq_one_letter_code
_entity_poly.pdbx_strand_id
1 'polypeptide(L)'
;MKNKAIKIAGLFGLALAFIFTIAATSKKVEVKSGSKMSIYDFKMKTLDGQDLSLSKFKGKKMLIVNTASECGYTPQYKNLQALHEKYGNKVVVIGFPANNFGGQEPGTSTEIKTFCTKNYGVTFQMMDKVSVKGSDMTPLYKWLSTKEENGTCSDAPGWNFCKYLIDENGNVVKFFNSKVDPMSNEITSLL
;
A
#
# COMPACT_ATOMS: atom_id res chain seq x y z
N MET A 1 -93.89 -10.07 -52.72
CA MET A 1 -92.75 -9.18 -52.74
C MET A 1 -91.60 -9.97 -52.06
N LYS A 2 -90.53 -10.27 -52.76
CA LYS A 2 -89.59 -11.37 -52.48
C LYS A 2 -88.31 -10.83 -51.87
N ASN A 3 -87.99 -11.27 -50.61
CA ASN A 3 -86.71 -10.94 -49.99
C ASN A 3 -85.73 -12.04 -50.32
N LYS A 4 -84.65 -11.70 -50.94
CA LYS A 4 -83.54 -12.54 -51.21
C LYS A 4 -82.54 -12.41 -50.02
N ALA A 5 -82.30 -13.56 -49.36
CA ALA A 5 -81.27 -13.70 -48.37
C ALA A 5 -79.88 -13.92 -49.04
N ILE A 6 -78.95 -13.13 -48.71
CA ILE A 6 -77.50 -13.26 -49.11
C ILE A 6 -76.76 -13.99 -48.02
N LYS A 7 -76.26 -15.17 -48.36
CA LYS A 7 -75.35 -15.94 -47.47
C LYS A 7 -73.93 -15.36 -47.59
N ILE A 8 -73.43 -14.87 -46.50
CA ILE A 8 -72.02 -14.47 -46.42
C ILE A 8 -71.28 -15.66 -45.76
N ALA A 9 -70.34 -16.20 -46.55
CA ALA A 9 -69.42 -17.25 -46.03
C ALA A 9 -68.34 -16.58 -45.21
N GLY A 10 -68.27 -16.97 -43.93
CA GLY A 10 -67.21 -16.52 -43.02
C GLY A 10 -65.91 -17.26 -43.28
N LEU A 11 -64.89 -16.51 -43.61
CA LEU A 11 -63.51 -17.02 -43.68
C LEU A 11 -62.88 -16.89 -42.29
N PHE A 12 -62.69 -18.01 -41.61
CA PHE A 12 -61.91 -18.06 -40.34
C PHE A 12 -60.42 -17.93 -40.69
N GLY A 13 -59.86 -16.74 -40.50
CA GLY A 13 -58.44 -16.53 -40.51
C GLY A 13 -57.81 -16.90 -39.17
N LEU A 14 -57.03 -17.96 -39.16
CA LEU A 14 -56.24 -18.36 -38.02
C LEU A 14 -55.02 -17.39 -37.86
N ALA A 15 -55.13 -16.44 -36.94
CA ALA A 15 -53.97 -15.60 -36.58
C ALA A 15 -53.09 -16.37 -35.62
N LEU A 16 -51.97 -16.92 -36.11
CA LEU A 16 -50.86 -17.42 -35.25
C LEU A 16 -50.17 -16.22 -34.60
N ALA A 17 -50.44 -16.01 -33.32
CA ALA A 17 -49.66 -15.08 -32.49
C ALA A 17 -48.33 -15.72 -32.13
N PHE A 18 -47.27 -15.29 -32.81
CA PHE A 18 -45.89 -15.60 -32.40
C PHE A 18 -45.59 -14.79 -31.14
N ILE A 19 -45.62 -15.43 -29.98
CA ILE A 19 -45.16 -14.87 -28.73
C ILE A 19 -43.60 -14.96 -28.76
N PHE A 20 -42.95 -13.86 -29.11
CA PHE A 20 -41.50 -13.71 -28.95
C PHE A 20 -41.19 -13.50 -27.45
N THR A 21 -40.84 -14.57 -26.75
CA THR A 21 -40.30 -14.50 -25.39
C THR A 21 -38.85 -13.96 -25.49
N ILE A 22 -38.67 -12.65 -25.26
CA ILE A 22 -37.36 -12.05 -25.06
C ILE A 22 -36.87 -12.53 -23.69
N ALA A 23 -36.04 -13.55 -23.67
CA ALA A 23 -35.28 -13.92 -22.48
C ALA A 23 -34.25 -12.78 -22.20
N ALA A 24 -34.62 -11.89 -21.29
CA ALA A 24 -33.69 -10.91 -20.74
C ALA A 24 -32.65 -11.66 -19.91
N THR A 25 -31.50 -11.98 -20.52
CA THR A 25 -30.32 -12.42 -19.80
C THR A 25 -29.81 -11.25 -18.97
N SER A 26 -30.24 -11.19 -17.73
CA SER A 26 -29.71 -10.33 -16.70
C SER A 26 -28.24 -10.71 -16.48
N LYS A 27 -27.30 -10.04 -17.17
CA LYS A 27 -25.89 -10.10 -16.83
C LYS A 27 -25.78 -9.57 -15.40
N LYS A 28 -25.61 -10.48 -14.44
CA LYS A 28 -25.21 -10.17 -13.08
C LYS A 28 -23.90 -9.40 -13.20
N VAL A 29 -23.96 -8.08 -13.02
CA VAL A 29 -22.76 -7.26 -12.86
C VAL A 29 -22.13 -7.73 -11.56
N GLU A 30 -21.09 -8.55 -11.66
CA GLU A 30 -20.21 -8.80 -10.54
C GLU A 30 -19.59 -7.45 -10.17
N VAL A 31 -20.12 -6.84 -9.12
CA VAL A 31 -19.44 -5.74 -8.44
C VAL A 31 -18.15 -6.36 -7.92
N LYS A 32 -17.04 -6.13 -8.60
CA LYS A 32 -15.72 -6.40 -8.08
C LYS A 32 -15.69 -5.72 -6.72
N SER A 33 -15.76 -6.52 -5.65
CA SER A 33 -15.43 -6.10 -4.29
C SER A 33 -14.15 -5.28 -4.39
N GLY A 34 -14.17 -4.02 -3.93
CA GLY A 34 -13.07 -3.09 -4.09
C GLY A 34 -11.77 -3.79 -3.74
N SER A 35 -10.81 -3.83 -4.65
CA SER A 35 -9.53 -4.49 -4.42
C SER A 35 -8.92 -3.84 -3.18
N LYS A 36 -8.66 -4.66 -2.15
CA LYS A 36 -8.01 -4.20 -0.93
C LYS A 36 -6.73 -3.47 -1.32
N MET A 37 -6.53 -2.27 -0.78
CA MET A 37 -5.35 -1.46 -1.06
C MET A 37 -4.08 -2.24 -0.73
N SER A 38 -3.12 -2.25 -1.64
CA SER A 38 -1.82 -2.90 -1.49
C SER A 38 -0.74 -1.87 -1.22
N ILE A 39 0.36 -2.27 -0.60
CA ILE A 39 1.54 -1.40 -0.46
C ILE A 39 2.05 -0.87 -1.81
N TYR A 40 1.79 -1.58 -2.89
CA TYR A 40 2.22 -1.21 -4.24
C TYR A 40 1.41 -0.05 -4.86
N ASP A 41 0.28 0.33 -4.24
CA ASP A 41 -0.55 1.45 -4.70
C ASP A 41 -0.02 2.80 -4.21
N PHE A 42 0.93 2.81 -3.27
CA PHE A 42 1.51 4.04 -2.73
C PHE A 42 2.62 4.60 -3.62
N LYS A 43 2.53 5.92 -3.84
CA LYS A 43 3.57 6.73 -4.49
C LYS A 43 4.01 7.80 -3.51
N MET A 44 5.32 7.94 -3.34
CA MET A 44 5.91 8.84 -2.37
C MET A 44 7.04 9.64 -3.04
N LYS A 45 7.41 10.77 -2.45
CA LYS A 45 8.61 11.50 -2.89
C LYS A 45 9.85 10.99 -2.19
N THR A 46 10.96 10.97 -2.90
CA THR A 46 12.30 10.73 -2.33
C THR A 46 12.85 12.02 -1.71
N LEU A 47 13.93 11.94 -0.93
CA LEU A 47 14.66 13.12 -0.44
C LEU A 47 15.14 14.06 -1.56
N ASP A 48 15.27 13.56 -2.79
CA ASP A 48 15.61 14.35 -3.99
C ASP A 48 14.38 14.94 -4.69
N GLY A 49 13.17 14.80 -4.09
CA GLY A 49 11.92 15.31 -4.63
C GLY A 49 11.36 14.52 -5.81
N GLN A 50 11.95 13.39 -6.18
CA GLN A 50 11.49 12.54 -7.27
C GLN A 50 10.31 11.66 -6.81
N ASP A 51 9.33 11.46 -7.68
CA ASP A 51 8.24 10.53 -7.41
C ASP A 51 8.73 9.08 -7.52
N LEU A 52 8.43 8.28 -6.50
CA LEU A 52 8.77 6.87 -6.45
C LEU A 52 7.53 6.06 -6.08
N SER A 53 7.15 5.10 -6.93
CA SER A 53 6.11 4.12 -6.62
C SER A 53 6.71 2.93 -5.88
N LEU A 54 6.08 2.51 -4.78
CA LEU A 54 6.50 1.30 -4.05
C LEU A 54 6.31 0.03 -4.89
N SER A 55 5.52 0.08 -5.96
CA SER A 55 5.42 -1.02 -6.95
C SER A 55 6.75 -1.35 -7.63
N LYS A 56 7.73 -0.43 -7.63
CA LYS A 56 9.11 -0.67 -8.09
C LYS A 56 9.79 -1.84 -7.36
N PHE A 57 9.37 -2.10 -6.13
CA PHE A 57 9.95 -3.12 -5.27
C PHE A 57 9.13 -4.43 -5.25
N LYS A 58 8.15 -4.57 -6.14
CA LYS A 58 7.34 -5.79 -6.24
C LYS A 58 8.21 -7.03 -6.43
N GLY A 59 7.89 -8.09 -5.68
CA GLY A 59 8.68 -9.33 -5.68
C GLY A 59 9.91 -9.31 -4.76
N LYS A 60 10.10 -8.21 -3.99
CA LYS A 60 11.15 -8.12 -2.96
C LYS A 60 10.53 -7.82 -1.60
N LYS A 61 11.10 -8.35 -0.54
CA LYS A 61 10.79 -7.90 0.81
C LYS A 61 11.15 -6.42 0.97
N MET A 62 10.43 -5.70 1.83
CA MET A 62 10.76 -4.31 2.18
C MET A 62 10.82 -4.17 3.70
N LEU A 63 11.81 -3.45 4.20
CA LEU A 63 11.87 -3.01 5.59
C LEU A 63 11.61 -1.50 5.61
N ILE A 64 10.41 -1.12 6.00
CA ILE A 64 9.95 0.28 6.12
C ILE A 64 10.29 0.79 7.52
N VAL A 65 11.02 1.89 7.62
CA VAL A 65 11.52 2.42 8.89
C VAL A 65 11.22 3.90 9.00
N ASN A 66 10.60 4.37 10.09
CA ASN A 66 10.51 5.80 10.38
C ASN A 66 11.78 6.25 11.11
N THR A 67 12.45 7.27 10.58
CA THR A 67 13.79 7.68 11.01
C THR A 67 13.82 9.10 11.56
N ALA A 68 14.88 9.44 12.31
CA ALA A 68 15.14 10.79 12.77
C ALA A 68 16.63 11.02 13.01
N SER A 69 17.09 12.26 12.81
CA SER A 69 18.51 12.65 12.91
C SER A 69 18.97 12.94 14.35
N GLU A 70 18.05 13.31 15.25
CA GLU A 70 18.37 13.78 16.62
C GLU A 70 17.78 12.86 17.71
N CYS A 71 17.73 11.55 17.44
CA CYS A 71 17.15 10.55 18.34
C CYS A 71 18.24 9.69 19.00
N GLY A 72 18.01 9.20 20.21
CA GLY A 72 18.90 8.20 20.84
C GLY A 72 19.05 6.91 20.02
N TYR A 73 18.10 6.61 19.12
CA TYR A 73 18.18 5.46 18.20
C TYR A 73 18.82 5.80 16.84
N THR A 74 19.24 7.03 16.58
CA THR A 74 19.90 7.44 15.32
C THR A 74 21.11 6.56 14.95
N PRO A 75 21.91 6.04 15.89
CA PRO A 75 22.98 5.08 15.57
C PRO A 75 22.51 3.83 14.81
N GLN A 76 21.22 3.48 14.83
CA GLN A 76 20.69 2.37 14.03
C GLN A 76 20.82 2.58 12.51
N TYR A 77 21.05 3.80 12.02
CA TYR A 77 21.39 4.03 10.61
C TYR A 77 22.58 3.18 10.15
N LYS A 78 23.59 2.99 11.02
CA LYS A 78 24.74 2.12 10.73
C LYS A 78 24.31 0.67 10.47
N ASN A 79 23.39 0.15 11.29
CA ASN A 79 22.94 -1.22 11.17
C ASN A 79 21.90 -1.38 10.05
N LEU A 80 21.11 -0.35 9.73
CA LEU A 80 20.26 -0.32 8.53
C LEU A 80 21.11 -0.35 7.26
N GLN A 81 22.22 0.40 7.21
CA GLN A 81 23.14 0.37 6.10
C GLN A 81 23.84 -0.99 5.97
N ALA A 82 24.30 -1.57 7.07
CA ALA A 82 24.90 -2.91 7.07
C ALA A 82 23.90 -3.99 6.59
N LEU A 83 22.62 -3.86 6.99
CA LEU A 83 21.57 -4.76 6.52
C LEU A 83 21.32 -4.58 5.01
N HIS A 84 21.30 -3.34 4.54
CA HIS A 84 21.18 -3.05 3.12
C HIS A 84 22.32 -3.65 2.29
N GLU A 85 23.56 -3.50 2.74
CA GLU A 85 24.74 -4.03 2.07
C GLU A 85 24.76 -5.58 2.07
N LYS A 86 24.45 -6.18 3.21
CA LYS A 86 24.53 -7.64 3.37
C LYS A 86 23.34 -8.38 2.75
N TYR A 87 22.15 -7.82 2.84
CA TYR A 87 20.89 -8.48 2.47
C TYR A 87 20.11 -7.77 1.37
N GLY A 88 20.70 -6.78 0.67
CA GLY A 88 20.02 -5.99 -0.37
C GLY A 88 19.51 -6.77 -1.57
N ASN A 89 20.01 -8.00 -1.76
CA ASN A 89 19.45 -8.96 -2.73
C ASN A 89 18.11 -9.57 -2.28
N LYS A 90 17.82 -9.59 -0.97
CA LYS A 90 16.61 -10.18 -0.36
C LYS A 90 15.62 -9.14 0.14
N VAL A 91 16.09 -8.02 0.69
CA VAL A 91 15.25 -6.99 1.30
C VAL A 91 15.68 -5.59 0.86
N VAL A 92 14.69 -4.74 0.57
CA VAL A 92 14.91 -3.32 0.31
C VAL A 92 14.64 -2.54 1.60
N VAL A 93 15.63 -1.82 2.10
CA VAL A 93 15.47 -0.90 3.23
C VAL A 93 14.95 0.42 2.70
N ILE A 94 13.87 0.96 3.31
CA ILE A 94 13.25 2.23 2.92
C ILE A 94 13.05 3.07 4.19
N GLY A 95 13.80 4.18 4.29
CA GLY A 95 13.72 5.11 5.40
C GLY A 95 12.76 6.26 5.14
N PHE A 96 11.93 6.57 6.11
CA PHE A 96 10.99 7.69 6.10
C PHE A 96 11.31 8.63 7.27
N PRO A 97 11.98 9.76 7.03
CA PRO A 97 12.19 10.78 8.06
C PRO A 97 10.86 11.26 8.62
N ALA A 98 10.74 11.38 9.95
CA ALA A 98 9.50 11.74 10.63
C ALA A 98 9.76 12.63 11.86
N ASN A 99 9.09 13.78 11.94
CA ASN A 99 9.26 14.73 13.02
C ASN A 99 8.22 14.59 14.16
N ASN A 100 7.43 13.50 14.14
CA ASN A 100 6.30 13.30 15.07
C ASN A 100 6.73 12.99 16.52
N PHE A 101 7.97 12.60 16.76
CA PHE A 101 8.44 12.16 18.06
C PHE A 101 9.50 13.10 18.60
N GLY A 102 9.07 14.02 19.47
CA GLY A 102 9.95 14.98 20.15
C GLY A 102 10.60 16.03 19.25
N GLY A 103 10.10 16.21 18.01
CA GLY A 103 10.71 17.18 17.08
C GLY A 103 12.11 16.77 16.60
N GLN A 104 12.45 15.47 16.63
CA GLN A 104 13.81 14.96 16.43
C GLN A 104 14.23 14.84 14.94
N GLU A 105 13.40 15.33 14.01
CA GLU A 105 13.74 15.42 12.58
C GLU A 105 13.40 16.83 12.04
N PRO A 106 14.04 17.91 12.56
CA PRO A 106 13.68 19.29 12.21
C PRO A 106 14.14 19.66 10.79
N GLY A 107 15.21 19.02 10.29
CA GLY A 107 15.88 19.37 9.05
C GLY A 107 15.01 19.33 7.81
N THR A 108 15.43 20.03 6.77
CA THR A 108 14.92 19.94 5.40
C THR A 108 15.36 18.61 4.76
N SER A 109 14.74 18.20 3.66
CA SER A 109 15.11 16.99 2.93
C SER A 109 16.58 16.98 2.51
N THR A 110 17.14 18.15 2.12
CA THR A 110 18.55 18.30 1.77
C THR A 110 19.48 18.12 2.98
N GLU A 111 19.12 18.69 4.13
CA GLU A 111 19.87 18.54 5.38
C GLU A 111 19.85 17.10 5.87
N ILE A 112 18.69 16.46 5.86
CA ILE A 112 18.53 15.04 6.22
C ILE A 112 19.37 14.15 5.30
N LYS A 113 19.31 14.37 3.99
CA LYS A 113 20.13 13.62 3.03
C LYS A 113 21.63 13.78 3.33
N THR A 114 22.05 15.00 3.56
CA THR A 114 23.45 15.32 3.89
C THR A 114 23.88 14.64 5.18
N PHE A 115 23.02 14.69 6.22
CA PHE A 115 23.27 14.04 7.50
C PHE A 115 23.43 12.52 7.36
N CYS A 116 22.48 11.87 6.70
CA CYS A 116 22.48 10.42 6.50
C CYS A 116 23.72 9.96 5.71
N THR A 117 24.06 10.67 4.63
CA THR A 117 25.20 10.32 3.78
C THR A 117 26.54 10.56 4.49
N LYS A 118 26.74 11.74 5.11
CA LYS A 118 28.02 12.10 5.72
C LYS A 118 28.31 11.31 7.00
N ASN A 119 27.30 11.09 7.85
CA ASN A 119 27.52 10.50 9.16
C ASN A 119 27.42 8.98 9.17
N TYR A 120 26.61 8.40 8.26
CA TYR A 120 26.31 6.98 8.27
C TYR A 120 26.54 6.26 6.94
N GLY A 121 26.95 6.99 5.89
CA GLY A 121 27.17 6.41 4.57
C GLY A 121 25.90 5.80 3.95
N VAL A 122 24.71 6.33 4.29
CA VAL A 122 23.43 5.76 3.84
C VAL A 122 23.34 5.78 2.32
N THR A 123 23.13 4.60 1.74
CA THR A 123 22.91 4.38 0.31
C THR A 123 21.57 3.69 0.03
N PHE A 124 20.88 3.18 1.05
CA PHE A 124 19.54 2.65 0.88
C PHE A 124 18.52 3.77 0.59
N GLN A 125 17.33 3.37 0.11
CA GLN A 125 16.31 4.34 -0.30
C GLN A 125 15.80 5.18 0.87
N MET A 126 15.98 6.48 0.78
CA MET A 126 15.38 7.45 1.69
C MET A 126 14.26 8.22 0.98
N MET A 127 13.14 8.34 1.66
CA MET A 127 11.96 9.07 1.20
C MET A 127 11.91 10.47 1.83
N ASP A 128 11.11 11.34 1.27
CA ASP A 128 10.86 12.68 1.84
C ASP A 128 10.23 12.57 3.23
N LYS A 129 10.37 13.63 4.03
CA LYS A 129 9.84 13.68 5.39
C LYS A 129 8.30 13.56 5.38
N VAL A 130 7.77 12.68 6.24
CA VAL A 130 6.34 12.39 6.34
C VAL A 130 5.84 12.44 7.77
N SER A 131 4.53 12.62 7.95
CA SER A 131 3.89 12.36 9.23
C SER A 131 3.52 10.88 9.35
N VAL A 132 3.93 10.26 10.47
CA VAL A 132 3.68 8.84 10.78
C VAL A 132 2.71 8.64 11.92
N LYS A 133 2.17 9.75 12.48
CA LYS A 133 1.23 9.75 13.61
C LYS A 133 0.41 11.03 13.62
N GLY A 134 -0.81 10.96 14.16
CA GLY A 134 -1.69 12.14 14.30
C GLY A 134 -2.70 12.25 13.16
N SER A 135 -3.40 13.39 13.14
CA SER A 135 -4.46 13.64 12.14
C SER A 135 -3.95 13.83 10.72
N ASP A 136 -2.68 14.18 10.57
CA ASP A 136 -1.97 14.40 9.29
C ASP A 136 -1.13 13.19 8.87
N MET A 137 -1.33 12.03 9.54
CA MET A 137 -0.63 10.79 9.21
C MET A 137 -0.77 10.46 7.72
N THR A 138 0.37 10.21 7.07
CA THR A 138 0.38 9.85 5.64
C THR A 138 -0.38 8.55 5.38
N PRO A 139 -1.08 8.43 4.22
CA PRO A 139 -1.88 7.25 3.89
C PRO A 139 -1.10 5.93 3.97
N LEU A 140 0.19 5.91 3.63
CA LEU A 140 1.03 4.72 3.77
C LEU A 140 1.11 4.26 5.24
N TYR A 141 1.40 5.17 6.18
CA TYR A 141 1.52 4.80 7.59
C TYR A 141 0.18 4.47 8.23
N LYS A 142 -0.90 5.10 7.76
CA LYS A 142 -2.26 4.69 8.13
C LYS A 142 -2.51 3.25 7.70
N TRP A 143 -2.23 2.90 6.45
CA TRP A 143 -2.36 1.54 5.95
C TRP A 143 -1.50 0.55 6.74
N LEU A 144 -0.22 0.86 6.99
CA LEU A 144 0.70 0.02 7.75
C LEU A 144 0.21 -0.31 9.17
N SER A 145 -0.51 0.61 9.80
CA SER A 145 -0.97 0.51 11.20
C SER A 145 -2.47 0.24 11.36
N THR A 146 -3.20 -0.07 10.28
CA THR A 146 -4.63 -0.35 10.32
C THR A 146 -4.91 -1.75 9.78
N LYS A 147 -5.21 -2.70 10.68
CA LYS A 147 -5.44 -4.11 10.31
C LYS A 147 -6.58 -4.29 9.31
N GLU A 148 -7.61 -3.46 9.38
CA GLU A 148 -8.75 -3.47 8.46
C GLU A 148 -8.31 -3.15 7.03
N GLU A 149 -7.26 -2.32 6.87
CA GLU A 149 -6.71 -1.92 5.58
C GLU A 149 -5.64 -2.90 5.07
N ASN A 150 -4.68 -3.30 5.92
CA ASN A 150 -3.56 -4.16 5.54
C ASN A 150 -3.79 -5.68 5.74
N GLY A 151 -4.76 -6.05 6.59
CA GLY A 151 -5.14 -7.45 6.85
C GLY A 151 -4.44 -8.11 8.02
N THR A 152 -3.37 -7.55 8.57
CA THR A 152 -2.49 -8.22 9.54
C THR A 152 -2.11 -7.39 10.75
N CYS A 153 -1.71 -6.13 10.55
CA CYS A 153 -1.02 -5.33 11.57
C CYS A 153 -1.86 -4.13 12.02
N SER A 154 -1.99 -3.95 13.33
CA SER A 154 -2.59 -2.78 13.97
C SER A 154 -1.58 -1.95 14.78
N ASP A 155 -0.30 -2.35 14.77
CA ASP A 155 0.74 -1.65 15.53
C ASP A 155 1.15 -0.36 14.83
N ALA A 156 1.06 0.76 15.53
CA ALA A 156 1.51 2.06 15.06
C ALA A 156 2.88 2.42 15.66
N PRO A 157 3.69 3.25 14.96
CA PRO A 157 4.94 3.73 15.51
C PRO A 157 4.72 4.47 16.85
N GLY A 158 5.33 3.93 17.91
CA GLY A 158 5.33 4.57 19.24
C GLY A 158 6.51 5.53 19.42
N TRP A 159 7.55 5.43 18.59
CA TRP A 159 8.75 6.26 18.59
C TRP A 159 9.45 6.22 17.24
N ASN A 160 10.57 6.95 17.10
CA ASN A 160 11.45 6.85 15.93
C ASN A 160 12.08 5.45 15.83
N PHE A 161 12.45 5.02 14.64
CA PHE A 161 13.06 3.73 14.33
C PHE A 161 12.18 2.51 14.61
N CYS A 162 10.85 2.64 14.53
CA CYS A 162 9.97 1.48 14.37
C CYS A 162 10.06 0.95 12.93
N LYS A 163 9.88 -0.36 12.75
CA LYS A 163 10.02 -1.01 11.45
C LYS A 163 8.82 -1.87 11.13
N TYR A 164 8.47 -1.94 9.84
CA TYR A 164 7.54 -2.92 9.29
C TYR A 164 8.26 -3.77 8.25
N LEU A 165 8.20 -5.08 8.40
CA LEU A 165 8.64 -6.00 7.37
C LEU A 165 7.47 -6.33 6.46
N ILE A 166 7.67 -6.17 5.16
CA ILE A 166 6.73 -6.49 4.10
C ILE A 166 7.28 -7.66 3.31
N ASP A 167 6.42 -8.63 2.97
CA ASP A 167 6.80 -9.78 2.13
C ASP A 167 6.87 -9.43 0.63
N GLU A 168 7.26 -10.38 -0.18
CA GLU A 168 7.38 -10.25 -1.63
C GLU A 168 6.04 -10.02 -2.35
N ASN A 169 4.93 -10.34 -1.67
CA ASN A 169 3.56 -10.13 -2.15
C ASN A 169 2.98 -8.79 -1.74
N GLY A 170 3.71 -8.02 -0.89
CA GLY A 170 3.28 -6.72 -0.39
C GLY A 170 2.43 -6.77 0.87
N ASN A 171 2.42 -7.89 1.60
CA ASN A 171 1.71 -8.01 2.87
C ASN A 171 2.61 -7.61 4.04
N VAL A 172 2.03 -6.98 5.06
CA VAL A 172 2.72 -6.74 6.32
C VAL A 172 2.95 -8.07 7.04
N VAL A 173 4.21 -8.42 7.27
CA VAL A 173 4.61 -9.66 7.99
C VAL A 173 4.70 -9.41 9.48
N LYS A 174 5.43 -8.35 9.86
CA LYS A 174 5.73 -8.07 11.27
C LYS A 174 6.08 -6.60 11.50
N PHE A 175 5.66 -6.09 12.66
CA PHE A 175 6.08 -4.83 13.22
C PHE A 175 7.20 -5.06 14.26
N PHE A 176 8.16 -4.15 14.29
CA PHE A 176 9.24 -4.12 15.29
C PHE A 176 9.31 -2.73 15.90
N ASN A 177 9.34 -2.66 17.22
CA ASN A 177 9.51 -1.38 17.91
C ASN A 177 10.95 -0.84 17.76
N SER A 178 11.17 0.37 18.27
CA SER A 178 12.46 1.09 18.15
C SER A 178 13.67 0.34 18.72
N LYS A 179 13.46 -0.50 19.74
CA LYS A 179 14.53 -1.21 20.44
C LYS A 179 15.12 -2.36 19.64
N VAL A 180 14.37 -2.89 18.67
CA VAL A 180 14.84 -4.02 17.85
C VAL A 180 15.90 -3.53 16.88
N ASP A 181 17.10 -4.04 17.03
CA ASP A 181 18.22 -3.71 16.15
C ASP A 181 18.00 -4.28 14.74
N PRO A 182 18.28 -3.50 13.68
CA PRO A 182 18.10 -3.98 12.29
C PRO A 182 18.88 -5.25 11.95
N MET A 183 20.04 -5.47 12.57
CA MET A 183 20.88 -6.65 12.36
C MET A 183 20.61 -7.79 13.33
N SER A 184 19.62 -7.63 14.23
CA SER A 184 19.23 -8.69 15.15
C SER A 184 18.66 -9.92 14.44
N ASN A 185 18.74 -11.08 15.09
CA ASN A 185 18.15 -12.31 14.58
C ASN A 185 16.62 -12.21 14.43
N GLU A 186 15.96 -11.32 15.19
CA GLU A 186 14.52 -11.08 15.06
C GLU A 186 14.10 -10.59 13.67
N ILE A 187 14.97 -9.84 12.99
CA ILE A 187 14.75 -9.37 11.63
C ILE A 187 15.42 -10.29 10.61
N THR A 188 16.71 -10.59 10.82
CA THR A 188 17.51 -11.29 9.80
C THR A 188 17.10 -12.73 9.54
N SER A 189 16.46 -13.40 10.51
CA SER A 189 15.88 -14.75 10.32
C SER A 189 14.63 -14.78 9.43
N LEU A 190 14.03 -13.61 9.15
CA LEU A 190 12.83 -13.48 8.31
C LEU A 190 13.16 -13.06 6.85
N LEU A 191 14.43 -12.87 6.52
CA LEU A 191 14.88 -12.39 5.20
C LEU A 191 15.19 -13.51 4.20
#